data_a1866705d79a5bd0ab9a95f8dc7c7f2a
#
_entry.id   a1866705d79a5bd0ab9a95f8dc7c7f2a
#
_cell.length_a   1.000
_cell.length_b   1.000
_cell.length_c   1.000
_cell.angle_alpha   90.00
_cell.angle_beta   90.00
_cell.angle_gamma   90.00
#
_symmetry.space_group_name_H-M   'P 1'
#
loop_
_entity.id
_entity.type
_entity.pdbx_description
1 polymer ?
#
loop_
_entity_poly.entity_id
_entity_poly.type
_entity_poly.pdbx_seq_one_letter_code
_entity_poly.pdbx_strand_id
1 'polypeptide(L)'
;SADCLQEVFACDLGVCRGTCCVEGDAGAPITLDEIMAIEDIVPEIEADLSPEARRVIAEQGVAYTDCDGELVTSIVRGKDCVFTCYDEQGTCLCAIEKAQREGRITVAKPISCWLYPLRIKAFKGGLFGVNYHRWDICRCGIERGKKLRLPVYRFLKEPLIARFGAEWYAELEQTVTDL
;
A
#
# COMPACT_ATOMS: atom_id res chain seq x y z
N SER A 1 4.65 -8.91 -15.32
CA SER A 1 4.94 -7.95 -16.39
C SER A 1 6.43 -7.62 -16.38
N ALA A 2 7.03 -7.44 -17.55
CA ALA A 2 8.45 -7.06 -17.68
C ALA A 2 8.77 -5.74 -16.96
N ASP A 3 7.83 -4.81 -16.94
CA ASP A 3 7.96 -3.54 -16.22
C ASP A 3 8.33 -3.72 -14.75
N CYS A 4 7.80 -4.76 -14.09
CA CYS A 4 8.12 -5.04 -12.69
C CYS A 4 9.60 -5.37 -12.46
N LEU A 5 10.31 -5.81 -13.50
CA LEU A 5 11.72 -6.19 -13.46
C LEU A 5 12.63 -5.04 -13.92
N GLN A 6 12.15 -4.23 -14.87
CA GLN A 6 12.95 -3.23 -15.59
C GLN A 6 12.79 -1.82 -15.02
N GLU A 7 11.59 -1.49 -14.50
CA GLU A 7 11.34 -0.15 -13.97
C GLU A 7 12.08 0.07 -12.66
N VAL A 8 12.50 1.30 -12.45
CA VAL A 8 13.17 1.75 -11.22
C VAL A 8 12.24 2.60 -10.39
N PHE A 9 12.28 2.41 -9.08
CA PHE A 9 11.41 3.15 -8.16
C PHE A 9 11.98 3.16 -6.74
N ALA A 10 11.83 4.29 -6.06
CA ALA A 10 12.01 4.40 -4.62
C ALA A 10 11.08 5.51 -4.11
N CYS A 11 10.15 5.19 -3.22
CA CYS A 11 9.21 6.16 -2.68
C CYS A 11 9.96 7.34 -2.04
N ASP A 12 9.48 8.56 -2.30
CA ASP A 12 10.05 9.79 -1.78
C ASP A 12 8.98 10.62 -1.05
N LEU A 13 8.72 10.26 0.20
CA LEU A 13 7.73 10.94 1.04
C LEU A 13 8.09 12.42 1.29
N GLY A 14 9.37 12.75 1.28
CA GLY A 14 9.83 14.14 1.42
C GLY A 14 9.35 15.05 0.27
N VAL A 15 9.07 14.46 -0.89
CA VAL A 15 8.58 15.19 -2.08
C VAL A 15 7.09 14.99 -2.28
N CYS A 16 6.60 13.73 -2.33
CA CYS A 16 5.18 13.45 -2.61
C CYS A 16 4.26 13.62 -1.40
N ARG A 17 4.81 13.68 -0.18
CA ARG A 17 4.05 13.88 1.07
C ARG A 17 2.90 12.89 1.26
N GLY A 18 3.02 11.66 0.77
CA GLY A 18 2.02 10.63 0.95
C GLY A 18 0.74 10.80 0.12
N THR A 19 0.80 11.51 -0.99
CA THR A 19 -0.35 11.85 -1.87
C THR A 19 -1.17 10.62 -2.31
N CYS A 20 -0.57 9.42 -2.40
CA CYS A 20 -1.28 8.19 -2.75
C CYS A 20 -2.42 7.80 -1.78
N CYS A 21 -2.41 8.32 -0.56
CA CYS A 21 -3.47 8.08 0.43
C CYS A 21 -4.61 9.11 0.37
N VAL A 22 -4.45 10.20 -0.40
CA VAL A 22 -5.41 11.33 -0.47
C VAL A 22 -5.89 11.67 -1.87
N GLU A 23 -5.32 11.07 -2.91
CA GLU A 23 -5.69 11.34 -4.32
C GLU A 23 -6.43 10.15 -4.99
N GLY A 24 -6.85 9.15 -4.24
CA GLY A 24 -7.58 7.99 -4.77
C GLY A 24 -9.07 8.30 -5.01
N ASP A 25 -9.66 7.64 -6.00
CA ASP A 25 -11.12 7.68 -6.27
C ASP A 25 -11.88 6.67 -5.40
N ALA A 26 -11.16 5.70 -4.84
CA ALA A 26 -11.67 4.66 -3.96
C ALA A 26 -10.60 4.30 -2.92
N GLY A 27 -10.96 3.48 -1.92
CA GLY A 27 -10.01 2.92 -0.97
C GLY A 27 -9.01 1.96 -1.63
N ALA A 28 -7.98 1.59 -0.90
CA ALA A 28 -7.02 0.58 -1.36
C ALA A 28 -7.66 -0.82 -1.30
N PRO A 29 -7.42 -1.70 -2.30
CA PRO A 29 -7.87 -3.09 -2.24
C PRO A 29 -7.40 -3.77 -0.95
N ILE A 30 -8.30 -4.52 -0.30
CA ILE A 30 -8.05 -5.17 0.99
C ILE A 30 -8.71 -6.54 1.01
N THR A 31 -8.10 -7.49 1.71
CA THR A 31 -8.63 -8.85 1.89
C THR A 31 -9.45 -8.96 3.18
N LEU A 32 -10.28 -9.99 3.28
CA LEU A 32 -11.06 -10.27 4.51
C LEU A 32 -10.15 -10.48 5.73
N ASP A 33 -9.04 -11.21 5.56
CA ASP A 33 -8.08 -11.45 6.65
C ASP A 33 -7.43 -10.15 7.12
N GLU A 34 -7.11 -9.25 6.18
CA GLU A 34 -6.58 -7.93 6.52
C GLU A 34 -7.63 -7.05 7.22
N ILE A 35 -8.90 -7.11 6.79
CA ILE A 35 -10.00 -6.40 7.45
C ILE A 35 -10.08 -6.83 8.91
N MET A 36 -10.16 -8.12 9.18
CA MET A 36 -10.24 -8.67 10.53
C MET A 36 -9.04 -8.23 11.38
N ALA A 37 -7.83 -8.39 10.86
CA ALA A 37 -6.62 -7.99 11.58
C ALA A 37 -6.56 -6.47 11.87
N ILE A 38 -7.07 -5.64 10.96
CA ILE A 38 -7.09 -4.18 11.13
C ILE A 38 -8.21 -3.77 12.09
N GLU A 39 -9.37 -4.41 12.06
CA GLU A 39 -10.44 -4.15 13.03
C GLU A 39 -9.97 -4.38 14.47
N ASP A 40 -9.19 -5.44 14.70
CA ASP A 40 -8.64 -5.76 16.03
C ASP A 40 -7.70 -4.68 16.57
N ILE A 41 -7.02 -3.92 15.69
CA ILE A 41 -6.03 -2.90 16.10
C ILE A 41 -6.55 -1.46 16.01
N VAL A 42 -7.83 -1.26 15.63
CA VAL A 42 -8.42 0.10 15.59
C VAL A 42 -8.24 0.86 16.92
N PRO A 43 -8.46 0.25 18.11
CA PRO A 43 -8.27 0.97 19.36
C PRO A 43 -6.85 1.53 19.58
N GLU A 44 -5.82 0.84 19.08
CA GLU A 44 -4.42 1.23 19.23
C GLU A 44 -4.01 2.38 18.30
N ILE A 45 -4.75 2.56 17.20
CA ILE A 45 -4.48 3.63 16.21
C ILE A 45 -5.50 4.77 16.27
N GLU A 46 -6.58 4.65 17.05
CA GLU A 46 -7.68 5.61 17.09
C GLU A 46 -7.21 7.05 17.36
N ALA A 47 -6.22 7.22 18.23
CA ALA A 47 -5.68 8.53 18.58
C ALA A 47 -4.97 9.23 17.40
N ASP A 48 -4.48 8.47 16.41
CA ASP A 48 -3.84 9.00 15.19
C ASP A 48 -4.87 9.38 14.11
N LEU A 49 -6.11 8.88 14.22
CA LEU A 49 -7.15 9.08 13.22
C LEU A 49 -7.88 10.41 13.38
N SER A 50 -8.29 11.01 12.27
CA SER A 50 -9.15 12.20 12.30
C SER A 50 -10.53 11.88 12.90
N PRO A 51 -11.24 12.87 13.49
CA PRO A 51 -12.60 12.67 13.99
C PRO A 51 -13.57 12.13 12.93
N GLU A 52 -13.42 12.58 11.68
CA GLU A 52 -14.23 12.08 10.57
C GLU A 52 -13.91 10.62 10.24
N ALA A 53 -12.63 10.24 10.22
CA ALA A 53 -12.22 8.85 9.98
C ALA A 53 -12.79 7.91 11.05
N ARG A 54 -12.70 8.30 12.32
CA ARG A 54 -13.30 7.52 13.44
C ARG A 54 -14.79 7.35 13.28
N ARG A 55 -15.50 8.39 12.85
CA ARG A 55 -16.95 8.30 12.58
C ARG A 55 -17.26 7.35 11.43
N VAL A 56 -16.51 7.45 10.31
CA VAL A 56 -16.68 6.54 9.17
C VAL A 56 -16.43 5.08 9.59
N ILE A 57 -15.38 4.82 10.35
CA ILE A 57 -15.07 3.47 10.84
C ILE A 57 -16.21 2.94 11.75
N ALA A 58 -16.76 3.79 12.64
CA ALA A 58 -17.86 3.41 13.52
C ALA A 58 -19.18 3.12 12.77
N GLU A 59 -19.44 3.82 11.65
CA GLU A 59 -20.66 3.72 10.88
C GLU A 59 -20.64 2.59 9.85
N GLN A 60 -19.52 2.37 9.17
CA GLN A 60 -19.40 1.41 8.05
C GLN A 60 -18.27 0.41 8.16
N GLY A 61 -17.40 0.52 9.18
CA GLY A 61 -16.21 -0.32 9.33
C GLY A 61 -14.98 0.21 8.62
N VAL A 62 -13.91 -0.57 8.67
CA VAL A 62 -12.60 -0.23 8.10
C VAL A 62 -12.53 -0.40 6.58
N ALA A 63 -13.53 -1.08 6.00
CA ALA A 63 -13.60 -1.39 4.57
C ALA A 63 -15.05 -1.33 4.05
N TYR A 64 -15.19 -1.20 2.75
CA TYR A 64 -16.49 -1.28 2.05
C TYR A 64 -16.31 -1.95 0.68
N THR A 65 -17.42 -2.30 0.03
CA THR A 65 -17.42 -2.78 -1.35
C THR A 65 -17.63 -1.59 -2.29
N ASP A 66 -16.70 -1.39 -3.21
CA ASP A 66 -16.76 -0.30 -4.19
C ASP A 66 -17.75 -0.58 -5.34
N CYS A 67 -17.83 0.33 -6.31
CA CYS A 67 -18.74 0.20 -7.46
C CYS A 67 -18.39 -0.96 -8.41
N ASP A 68 -17.15 -1.46 -8.36
CA ASP A 68 -16.67 -2.59 -9.15
C ASP A 68 -16.85 -3.93 -8.41
N GLY A 69 -17.37 -3.89 -7.17
CA GLY A 69 -17.59 -5.07 -6.32
C GLY A 69 -16.35 -5.53 -5.58
N GLU A 70 -15.29 -4.72 -5.54
CA GLU A 70 -14.04 -5.01 -4.86
C GLU A 70 -14.08 -4.51 -3.41
N LEU A 71 -13.49 -5.30 -2.48
CA LEU A 71 -13.29 -4.85 -1.10
C LEU A 71 -12.14 -3.84 -1.06
N VAL A 72 -12.42 -2.66 -0.53
CA VAL A 72 -11.45 -1.56 -0.42
C VAL A 72 -11.52 -0.91 0.97
N THR A 73 -10.44 -0.28 1.40
CA THR A 73 -10.43 0.47 2.66
C THR A 73 -11.46 1.60 2.65
N SER A 74 -12.11 1.86 3.78
CA SER A 74 -13.04 2.98 3.89
C SER A 74 -12.34 4.33 3.62
N ILE A 75 -13.11 5.28 3.11
CA ILE A 75 -12.63 6.61 2.74
C ILE A 75 -13.46 7.71 3.38
N VAL A 76 -12.84 8.83 3.67
CA VAL A 76 -13.45 10.03 4.20
C VAL A 76 -13.81 10.96 3.05
N ARG A 77 -15.05 11.45 3.01
CA ARG A 77 -15.52 12.41 2.01
C ARG A 77 -15.35 11.97 0.56
N GLY A 78 -15.36 10.63 0.33
CA GLY A 78 -15.19 10.06 -1.00
C GLY A 78 -13.78 10.20 -1.57
N LYS A 79 -12.76 10.44 -0.76
CA LYS A 79 -11.39 10.71 -1.22
C LYS A 79 -10.31 10.09 -0.32
N ASP A 80 -10.15 10.61 0.89
CA ASP A 80 -9.02 10.27 1.75
C ASP A 80 -9.21 8.90 2.41
N CYS A 81 -8.19 8.05 2.43
CA CYS A 81 -8.24 6.80 3.18
C CYS A 81 -8.48 7.08 4.68
N VAL A 82 -9.33 6.30 5.36
CA VAL A 82 -9.63 6.47 6.79
C VAL A 82 -8.38 6.34 7.69
N PHE A 83 -7.34 5.68 7.22
CA PHE A 83 -6.09 5.51 7.97
C PHE A 83 -5.08 6.63 7.75
N THR A 84 -5.46 7.74 7.10
CA THR A 84 -4.58 8.89 6.94
C THR A 84 -4.36 9.60 8.28
N CYS A 85 -3.11 9.92 8.55
CA CYS A 85 -2.70 10.85 9.60
C CYS A 85 -1.59 11.76 9.07
N TYR A 86 -1.22 12.78 9.80
CA TYR A 86 -0.22 13.75 9.34
C TYR A 86 0.86 13.94 10.39
N ASP A 87 2.10 14.07 9.94
CA ASP A 87 3.20 14.50 10.81
C ASP A 87 3.20 16.03 11.01
N GLU A 88 4.13 16.51 11.82
CA GLU A 88 4.28 17.95 12.13
C GLU A 88 4.62 18.80 10.88
N GLN A 89 5.16 18.18 9.84
CA GLN A 89 5.52 18.82 8.58
C GLN A 89 4.37 18.78 7.56
N GLY A 90 3.23 18.18 7.92
CA GLY A 90 2.07 18.02 7.06
C GLY A 90 2.22 16.93 5.99
N THR A 91 3.12 15.96 6.21
CA THR A 91 3.23 14.78 5.38
C THR A 91 2.14 13.79 5.76
N CYS A 92 1.37 13.32 4.78
CA CYS A 92 0.39 12.27 4.98
C CYS A 92 1.10 10.92 5.22
N LEU A 93 0.73 10.26 6.29
CA LEU A 93 1.22 8.96 6.70
C LEU A 93 0.04 8.00 6.87
N CYS A 94 0.31 6.71 6.84
CA CYS A 94 -0.65 5.69 7.24
C CYS A 94 -0.57 5.46 8.77
N ALA A 95 -1.67 5.62 9.49
CA ALA A 95 -1.72 5.40 10.94
C ALA A 95 -1.33 3.97 11.33
N ILE A 96 -1.69 2.97 10.51
CA ILE A 96 -1.28 1.57 10.70
C ILE A 96 0.25 1.46 10.59
N GLU A 97 0.85 1.99 9.51
CA GLU A 97 2.30 1.94 9.34
C GLU A 97 3.06 2.71 10.42
N LYS A 98 2.53 3.86 10.83
CA LYS A 98 3.07 4.65 11.94
C LYS A 98 3.08 3.84 13.24
N ALA A 99 1.94 3.28 13.63
CA ALA A 99 1.81 2.47 14.84
C ALA A 99 2.71 1.23 14.83
N GLN A 100 2.84 0.59 13.67
CA GLN A 100 3.74 -0.56 13.48
C GLN A 100 5.22 -0.15 13.68
N ARG A 101 5.65 0.95 13.07
CA ARG A 101 7.02 1.47 13.23
C ARG A 101 7.34 1.90 14.66
N GLU A 102 6.34 2.38 15.38
CA GLU A 102 6.43 2.74 16.81
C GLU A 102 6.38 1.51 17.75
N GLY A 103 6.17 0.31 17.20
CA GLY A 103 6.09 -0.95 17.95
C GLY A 103 4.81 -1.11 18.77
N ARG A 104 3.77 -0.30 18.50
CA ARG A 104 2.47 -0.38 19.17
C ARG A 104 1.62 -1.55 18.69
N ILE A 105 1.80 -1.92 17.42
CA ILE A 105 1.10 -3.03 16.77
C ILE A 105 2.07 -3.87 15.94
N THR A 106 1.67 -5.09 15.60
CA THR A 106 2.41 -5.98 14.67
C THR A 106 1.77 -6.07 13.29
N VAL A 107 0.53 -5.63 13.15
CA VAL A 107 -0.23 -5.65 11.89
C VAL A 107 0.38 -4.65 10.91
N ALA A 108 0.61 -5.11 9.69
CA ALA A 108 1.07 -4.25 8.60
C ALA A 108 -0.10 -3.55 7.90
N LYS A 109 0.19 -2.45 7.21
CA LYS A 109 -0.78 -1.84 6.30
C LYS A 109 -1.18 -2.83 5.19
N PRO A 110 -2.36 -2.66 4.54
CA PRO A 110 -2.79 -3.57 3.49
C PRO A 110 -1.71 -3.85 2.45
N ILE A 111 -1.60 -5.11 2.03
CA ILE A 111 -0.55 -5.54 1.10
C ILE A 111 -0.59 -4.76 -0.21
N SER A 112 -1.78 -4.35 -0.65
CA SER A 112 -1.96 -3.51 -1.84
C SER A 112 -1.26 -2.14 -1.71
N CYS A 113 -1.30 -1.53 -0.51
CA CYS A 113 -0.60 -0.30 -0.19
C CYS A 113 0.92 -0.52 -0.04
N TRP A 114 1.30 -1.65 0.56
CA TRP A 114 2.71 -1.95 0.81
C TRP A 114 3.46 -2.29 -0.47
N LEU A 115 2.79 -2.96 -1.41
CA LEU A 115 3.32 -3.29 -2.74
C LEU A 115 3.31 -2.14 -3.75
N TYR A 116 2.60 -1.03 -3.44
CA TYR A 116 2.51 0.06 -4.41
C TYR A 116 3.90 0.63 -4.78
N PRO A 117 4.22 0.82 -6.06
CA PRO A 117 3.36 0.89 -7.25
C PRO A 117 3.10 -0.43 -7.99
N LEU A 118 3.44 -1.58 -7.44
CA LEU A 118 3.02 -2.84 -8.03
C LEU A 118 1.57 -3.17 -7.64
N ARG A 119 0.77 -3.56 -8.64
CA ARG A 119 -0.60 -4.03 -8.44
C ARG A 119 -0.72 -5.50 -8.81
N ILE A 120 -1.45 -6.25 -7.98
CA ILE A 120 -1.72 -7.66 -8.20
C ILE A 120 -3.14 -7.80 -8.72
N LYS A 121 -3.30 -8.55 -9.81
CA LYS A 121 -4.60 -8.95 -10.33
C LYS A 121 -4.70 -10.47 -10.30
N ALA A 122 -5.74 -10.98 -9.66
CA ALA A 122 -6.05 -12.40 -9.67
C ALA A 122 -6.75 -12.79 -10.99
N PHE A 123 -6.40 -13.96 -11.52
CA PHE A 123 -7.03 -14.56 -12.68
C PHE A 123 -7.61 -15.93 -12.32
N LYS A 124 -8.48 -16.46 -13.19
CA LYS A 124 -9.00 -17.82 -13.02
C LYS A 124 -7.87 -18.85 -12.96
N GLY A 125 -8.06 -19.90 -12.16
CA GLY A 125 -7.05 -20.97 -12.02
C GLY A 125 -5.91 -20.66 -11.05
N GLY A 126 -6.07 -19.66 -10.16
CA GLY A 126 -5.06 -19.34 -9.14
C GLY A 126 -3.85 -18.58 -9.65
N LEU A 127 -3.92 -18.08 -10.89
CA LEU A 127 -2.86 -17.27 -11.48
C LEU A 127 -2.95 -15.81 -10.99
N PHE A 128 -1.80 -15.18 -10.79
CA PHE A 128 -1.69 -13.77 -10.44
C PHE A 128 -0.87 -13.02 -11.48
N GLY A 129 -1.36 -11.88 -11.91
CA GLY A 129 -0.58 -10.92 -12.68
C GLY A 129 -0.06 -9.82 -11.77
N VAL A 130 1.24 -9.58 -11.84
CA VAL A 130 1.88 -8.43 -11.15
C VAL A 130 2.22 -7.40 -12.20
N ASN A 131 1.70 -6.17 -12.04
CA ASN A 131 1.86 -5.08 -12.99
C ASN A 131 2.36 -3.82 -12.30
N TYR A 132 3.21 -3.07 -12.98
CA TYR A 132 3.64 -1.76 -12.56
C TYR A 132 2.55 -0.72 -12.90
N HIS A 133 2.06 -0.01 -11.91
CA HIS A 133 1.07 1.04 -12.08
C HIS A 133 1.78 2.39 -12.22
N ARG A 134 1.56 3.06 -13.37
CA ARG A 134 2.09 4.40 -13.63
C ARG A 134 1.07 5.44 -13.21
N TRP A 135 1.37 6.15 -12.15
CA TRP A 135 0.55 7.23 -11.64
C TRP A 135 1.42 8.49 -11.49
N ASP A 136 0.97 9.61 -12.02
CA ASP A 136 1.77 10.83 -12.10
C ASP A 136 2.21 11.37 -10.74
N ILE A 137 1.42 11.14 -9.69
CA ILE A 137 1.77 11.52 -8.32
C ILE A 137 3.05 10.83 -7.82
N CYS A 138 3.44 9.69 -8.41
CA CYS A 138 4.63 8.92 -8.06
C CYS A 138 5.86 9.27 -8.90
N ARG A 139 5.81 10.33 -9.71
CA ARG A 139 6.92 10.77 -10.56
C ARG A 139 8.23 10.99 -9.79
N CYS A 140 8.14 11.59 -8.60
CA CYS A 140 9.30 11.77 -7.72
C CYS A 140 9.95 10.44 -7.31
N GLY A 141 9.15 9.40 -7.10
CA GLY A 141 9.66 8.05 -6.78
C GLY A 141 10.40 7.41 -7.96
N ILE A 142 9.96 7.65 -9.20
CA ILE A 142 10.69 7.22 -10.39
C ILE A 142 12.02 7.96 -10.50
N GLU A 143 12.04 9.27 -10.29
CA GLU A 143 13.25 10.09 -10.34
C GLU A 143 14.26 9.65 -9.27
N ARG A 144 13.78 9.39 -8.05
CA ARG A 144 14.62 8.85 -6.97
C ARG A 144 15.14 7.45 -7.31
N GLY A 145 14.29 6.56 -7.84
CA GLY A 145 14.68 5.23 -8.28
C GLY A 145 15.78 5.27 -9.34
N LYS A 146 15.70 6.19 -10.31
CA LYS A 146 16.73 6.43 -11.32
C LYS A 146 18.07 6.86 -10.69
N LYS A 147 18.02 7.81 -9.75
CA LYS A 147 19.23 8.27 -9.02
C LYS A 147 19.90 7.14 -8.24
N LEU A 148 19.10 6.29 -7.61
CA LEU A 148 19.59 5.16 -6.82
C LEU A 148 19.88 3.92 -7.67
N ARG A 149 19.49 3.91 -8.96
CA ARG A 149 19.54 2.73 -9.85
C ARG A 149 18.86 1.51 -9.20
N LEU A 150 17.72 1.75 -8.54
CA LEU A 150 17.04 0.76 -7.72
C LEU A 150 15.83 0.21 -8.46
N PRO A 151 15.87 -1.05 -8.96
CA PRO A 151 14.70 -1.70 -9.56
C PRO A 151 13.55 -1.79 -8.58
N VAL A 152 12.31 -1.63 -9.07
CA VAL A 152 11.12 -1.62 -8.22
C VAL A 152 10.95 -2.92 -7.43
N TYR A 153 11.26 -4.07 -8.02
CA TYR A 153 11.16 -5.36 -7.31
C TYR A 153 12.14 -5.47 -6.14
N ARG A 154 13.31 -4.82 -6.21
CA ARG A 154 14.27 -4.74 -5.10
C ARG A 154 13.84 -3.76 -4.03
N PHE A 155 13.28 -2.61 -4.44
CA PHE A 155 12.68 -1.65 -3.51
C PHE A 155 11.53 -2.29 -2.71
N LEU A 156 10.75 -3.16 -3.35
CA LEU A 156 9.59 -3.84 -2.76
C LEU A 156 9.90 -5.29 -2.31
N LYS A 157 11.15 -5.60 -2.01
CA LYS A 157 11.56 -6.95 -1.59
C LYS A 157 10.71 -7.48 -0.42
N GLU A 158 10.61 -6.71 0.65
CA GLU A 158 9.89 -7.12 1.86
C GLU A 158 8.40 -7.41 1.59
N PRO A 159 7.62 -6.51 0.98
CA PRO A 159 6.22 -6.81 0.68
C PRO A 159 6.04 -7.92 -0.36
N LEU A 160 6.96 -8.10 -1.31
CA LEU A 160 6.93 -9.24 -2.23
C LEU A 160 7.15 -10.56 -1.52
N ILE A 161 8.10 -10.63 -0.57
CA ILE A 161 8.32 -11.80 0.27
C ILE A 161 7.10 -12.05 1.16
N ALA A 162 6.54 -11.03 1.77
CA ALA A 162 5.34 -11.15 2.61
C ALA A 162 4.15 -11.71 1.81
N ARG A 163 4.02 -11.35 0.54
CA ARG A 163 2.90 -11.76 -0.32
C ARG A 163 3.08 -13.12 -0.97
N PHE A 164 4.29 -13.44 -1.44
CA PHE A 164 4.56 -14.59 -2.29
C PHE A 164 5.51 -15.62 -1.67
N GLY A 165 6.19 -15.26 -0.61
CA GLY A 165 7.20 -16.10 0.06
C GLY A 165 8.63 -15.83 -0.40
N ALA A 166 9.58 -16.22 0.46
CA ALA A 166 11.01 -16.00 0.22
C ALA A 166 11.55 -16.82 -0.96
N GLU A 167 11.06 -18.04 -1.14
CA GLU A 167 11.46 -18.93 -2.25
C GLU A 167 11.06 -18.31 -3.60
N TRP A 168 9.81 -17.84 -3.71
CA TRP A 168 9.35 -17.15 -4.90
C TRP A 168 10.20 -15.91 -5.23
N TYR A 169 10.58 -15.15 -4.20
CA TYR A 169 11.42 -13.96 -4.41
C TYR A 169 12.84 -14.34 -4.87
N ALA A 170 13.40 -15.43 -4.35
CA ALA A 170 14.70 -15.95 -4.79
C ALA A 170 14.66 -16.41 -6.26
N GLU A 171 13.60 -17.10 -6.70
CA GLU A 171 13.38 -17.45 -8.10
C GLU A 171 13.27 -16.22 -9.01
N LEU A 172 12.59 -15.16 -8.53
CA LEU A 172 12.51 -13.89 -9.23
C LEU A 172 13.91 -13.27 -9.43
N GLU A 173 14.73 -13.21 -8.39
CA GLU A 173 16.11 -12.68 -8.47
C GLU A 173 16.98 -13.49 -9.44
N GLN A 174 16.85 -14.84 -9.43
CA GLN A 174 17.55 -15.69 -10.37
C GLN A 174 17.11 -15.41 -11.80
N THR A 175 15.81 -15.34 -12.06
CA THR A 175 15.24 -15.06 -13.39
C THR A 175 15.75 -13.74 -13.95
N VAL A 176 15.88 -12.70 -13.12
CA VAL A 176 16.41 -11.40 -13.55
C VAL A 176 17.90 -11.45 -13.86
N THR A 177 18.64 -12.32 -13.18
CA THR A 177 20.09 -12.47 -13.42
C THR A 177 20.36 -13.21 -14.75
N ASP A 178 19.44 -14.06 -15.17
CA ASP A 178 19.54 -14.87 -16.38
C ASP A 178 19.04 -14.14 -17.65
N LEU A 179 18.48 -12.91 -17.51
CA LEU A 179 18.01 -12.02 -18.60
C LEU A 179 19.08 -11.05 -19.06
#